data_d2192e509aa1e3e355f4245a4a15fa21
#
_entry.id   d2192e509aa1e3e355f4245a4a15fa21
#
_cell.length_a   1.000
_cell.length_b   1.000
_cell.length_c   1.000
_cell.angle_alpha   90.00
_cell.angle_beta   90.00
_cell.angle_gamma   90.00
#
_symmetry.space_group_name_H-M   'P 1'
#
loop_
_entity.id
_entity.type
_entity.pdbx_description
1 polymer ?
#
loop_
_entity_poly.entity_id
_entity_poly.type
_entity_poly.pdbx_seq_one_letter_code
_entity_poly.pdbx_strand_id
1 'polypeptide(L)'
;DPPRTRWLILALLFAISVVTYIDRVNISVTARQMMPALGLTDQQMGFVFSAFVIGYALFQIPGGWLGDRWGARVVLTIGLLWWSCFTALTAIAATSPLVGAVGIVGALALTRFLLGIGEAVALPTFNRAVTDWLPAHERGLGIGIAIGGIGVGSAITPPITAWIMVNYGWQSAFYLAAALGLGLAVVWWVFA
;
A
#
# COMPACT_ATOMS: atom_id res chain seq x y z
N ASP A 1 28.51 -11.24 -1.55
CA ASP A 1 27.23 -11.67 -2.11
C ASP A 1 27.20 -11.48 -3.62
N PRO A 2 26.60 -12.43 -4.37
CA PRO A 2 26.66 -12.37 -5.81
C PRO A 2 25.96 -11.10 -6.32
N PRO A 3 26.52 -10.42 -7.33
CA PRO A 3 25.97 -9.16 -7.85
C PRO A 3 24.51 -9.26 -8.33
N ARG A 4 23.99 -10.47 -8.51
CA ARG A 4 22.60 -10.72 -8.94
C ARG A 4 21.58 -10.49 -7.81
N THR A 5 21.92 -10.79 -6.55
CA THR A 5 20.99 -10.68 -5.43
C THR A 5 20.60 -9.23 -5.16
N ARG A 6 21.53 -8.28 -5.22
CA ARG A 6 21.24 -6.85 -5.03
C ARG A 6 20.24 -6.31 -6.06
N TRP A 7 20.35 -6.73 -7.32
CA TRP A 7 19.40 -6.30 -8.36
C TRP A 7 18.02 -6.91 -8.16
N LEU A 8 17.95 -8.15 -7.67
CA LEU A 8 16.68 -8.77 -7.29
C LEU A 8 16.01 -7.99 -6.16
N ILE A 9 16.77 -7.62 -5.12
CA ILE A 9 16.23 -6.80 -4.01
C ILE A 9 15.70 -5.46 -4.53
N LEU A 10 16.44 -4.77 -5.41
CA LEU A 10 15.96 -3.53 -6.01
C LEU A 10 14.70 -3.72 -6.85
N ALA A 11 14.60 -4.79 -7.62
CA ALA A 11 13.40 -5.12 -8.38
C ALA A 11 12.20 -5.39 -7.46
N LEU A 12 12.42 -6.05 -6.32
CA LEU A 12 11.39 -6.27 -5.31
C LEU A 12 10.94 -4.96 -4.65
N LEU A 13 11.87 -4.08 -4.27
CA LEU A 13 11.53 -2.76 -3.72
C LEU A 13 10.75 -1.92 -4.73
N PHE A 14 11.15 -1.95 -6.01
CA PHE A 14 10.39 -1.33 -7.09
C PHE A 14 8.97 -1.89 -7.20
N ALA A 15 8.82 -3.23 -7.19
CA ALA A 15 7.52 -3.88 -7.24
C ALA A 15 6.64 -3.53 -6.02
N ILE A 16 7.22 -3.48 -4.81
CA ILE A 16 6.52 -3.05 -3.60
C ILE A 16 6.04 -1.61 -3.76
N SER A 17 6.87 -0.72 -4.30
CA SER A 17 6.50 0.67 -4.58
C SER A 17 5.35 0.78 -5.58
N VAL A 18 5.35 -0.04 -6.64
CA VAL A 18 4.23 -0.12 -7.59
C VAL A 18 2.94 -0.52 -6.88
N VAL A 19 2.96 -1.57 -6.08
CA VAL A 19 1.75 -2.06 -5.37
C VAL A 19 1.24 -1.06 -4.34
N THR A 20 2.12 -0.42 -3.58
CA THR A 20 1.75 0.66 -2.65
C THR A 20 0.97 1.77 -3.36
N TYR A 21 1.39 2.14 -4.57
CA TYR A 21 0.68 3.17 -5.34
C TYR A 21 -0.58 2.65 -6.05
N ILE A 22 -0.65 1.37 -6.40
CA ILE A 22 -1.91 0.74 -6.80
C ILE A 22 -2.95 0.91 -5.69
N ASP A 23 -2.62 0.62 -4.45
CA ASP A 23 -3.52 0.76 -3.30
C ASP A 23 -4.00 2.21 -3.09
N ARG A 24 -3.09 3.17 -3.23
CA ARG A 24 -3.41 4.60 -3.05
C ARG A 24 -4.31 5.16 -4.14
N VAL A 25 -4.02 4.84 -5.40
CA VAL A 25 -4.74 5.38 -6.55
C VAL A 25 -6.07 4.65 -6.75
N ASN A 26 -6.13 3.36 -6.41
CA ASN A 26 -7.27 2.49 -6.60
C ASN A 26 -8.57 3.10 -6.02
N ILE A 27 -8.53 3.60 -4.77
CA ILE A 27 -9.72 4.19 -4.14
C ILE A 27 -10.20 5.45 -4.85
N SER A 28 -9.30 6.25 -5.43
CA SER A 28 -9.69 7.46 -6.16
C SER A 28 -10.47 7.13 -7.44
N VAL A 29 -10.11 6.02 -8.09
CA VAL A 29 -10.81 5.55 -9.28
C VAL A 29 -12.13 4.87 -8.90
N THR A 30 -12.11 4.00 -7.88
CA THR A 30 -13.29 3.27 -7.42
C THR A 30 -14.33 4.17 -6.77
N ALA A 31 -13.95 5.34 -6.26
CA ALA A 31 -14.87 6.32 -5.68
C ALA A 31 -16.05 6.66 -6.58
N ARG A 32 -15.86 6.68 -7.91
CA ARG A 32 -16.92 6.95 -8.89
C ARG A 32 -18.11 5.99 -8.81
N GLN A 33 -17.85 4.71 -8.49
CA GLN A 33 -18.91 3.70 -8.30
C GLN A 33 -19.27 3.53 -6.83
N MET A 34 -18.29 3.66 -5.93
CA MET A 34 -18.47 3.44 -4.50
C MET A 34 -19.35 4.52 -3.87
N MET A 35 -19.16 5.79 -4.23
CA MET A 35 -19.95 6.90 -3.66
C MET A 35 -21.45 6.78 -3.91
N PRO A 36 -21.92 6.63 -5.16
CA PRO A 36 -23.36 6.46 -5.40
C PRO A 36 -23.90 5.14 -4.82
N ALA A 37 -23.12 4.05 -4.85
CA ALA A 37 -23.54 2.77 -4.30
C ALA A 37 -23.73 2.79 -2.78
N LEU A 38 -22.95 3.60 -2.05
CA LEU A 38 -22.99 3.70 -0.60
C LEU A 38 -23.68 4.97 -0.09
N GLY A 39 -24.19 5.83 -0.99
CA GLY A 39 -24.82 7.10 -0.63
C GLY A 39 -23.87 8.11 0.01
N LEU A 40 -22.59 8.11 -0.40
CA LEU A 40 -21.56 8.99 0.16
C LEU A 40 -21.50 10.32 -0.58
N THR A 41 -21.34 11.41 0.18
CA THR A 41 -21.05 12.75 -0.34
C THR A 41 -19.56 12.93 -0.62
N ASP A 42 -19.20 13.93 -1.44
CA ASP A 42 -17.79 14.30 -1.71
C ASP A 42 -17.04 14.64 -0.42
N GLN A 43 -17.70 15.33 0.51
CA GLN A 43 -17.10 15.68 1.81
C GLN A 43 -16.80 14.45 2.66
N GLN A 44 -17.71 13.48 2.71
CA GLN A 44 -17.52 12.22 3.43
C GLN A 44 -16.39 11.40 2.80
N MET A 45 -16.31 11.35 1.47
CA MET A 45 -15.24 10.66 0.78
C MET A 45 -13.89 11.35 1.00
N GLY A 46 -13.86 12.69 1.02
CA GLY A 46 -12.69 13.47 1.40
C GLY A 46 -12.19 13.14 2.81
N PHE A 47 -13.09 12.93 3.77
CA PHE A 47 -12.74 12.49 5.12
C PHE A 47 -12.11 11.08 5.11
N VAL A 48 -12.64 10.15 4.32
CA VAL A 48 -12.09 8.79 4.15
C VAL A 48 -10.66 8.84 3.57
N PHE A 49 -10.41 9.70 2.56
CA PHE A 49 -9.07 9.92 2.02
C PHE A 49 -8.12 10.50 3.05
N SER A 50 -8.57 11.51 3.80
CA SER A 50 -7.76 12.16 4.84
C SER A 50 -7.37 11.22 5.96
N ALA A 51 -8.22 10.27 6.33
CA ALA A 51 -7.94 9.27 7.35
C ALA A 51 -6.70 8.42 7.01
N PHE A 52 -6.55 8.01 5.74
CA PHE A 52 -5.35 7.33 5.26
C PHE A 52 -4.10 8.20 5.44
N VAL A 53 -4.16 9.46 4.98
CA VAL A 53 -3.01 10.39 5.04
C VAL A 53 -2.57 10.63 6.49
N ILE A 54 -3.52 10.78 7.40
CA ILE A 54 -3.24 10.96 8.84
C ILE A 54 -2.53 9.74 9.41
N GLY A 55 -3.05 8.52 9.17
CA GLY A 55 -2.41 7.29 9.62
C GLY A 55 -1.00 7.15 9.06
N TYR A 56 -0.84 7.40 7.76
CA TYR A 56 0.45 7.35 7.08
C TYR A 56 1.46 8.36 7.65
N ALA A 57 1.06 9.62 7.83
CA ALA A 57 1.96 10.68 8.31
C ALA A 57 2.40 10.46 9.76
N LEU A 58 1.47 10.08 10.64
CA LEU A 58 1.77 9.86 12.07
C LEU A 58 2.72 8.68 12.30
N PHE A 59 2.64 7.65 11.46
CA PHE A 59 3.40 6.42 11.67
C PHE A 59 4.66 6.30 10.81
N GLN A 60 5.02 7.29 10.00
CA GLN A 60 6.29 7.27 9.25
C GLN A 60 7.53 7.24 10.14
N ILE A 61 7.56 8.07 11.19
CA ILE A 61 8.70 8.11 12.14
C ILE A 61 8.76 6.81 12.96
N PRO A 62 7.67 6.34 13.60
CA PRO A 62 7.68 5.03 14.26
C PRO A 62 8.04 3.88 13.32
N GLY A 63 7.54 3.92 12.08
CA GLY A 63 7.84 2.92 11.05
C GLY A 63 9.31 2.87 10.67
N GLY A 64 9.96 4.02 10.53
CA GLY A 64 11.39 4.12 10.29
C GLY A 64 12.21 3.53 11.45
N TRP A 65 11.86 3.88 12.68
CA TRP A 65 12.49 3.33 13.86
C TRP A 65 12.35 1.79 13.96
N LEU A 66 11.19 1.25 13.61
CA LEU A 66 11.00 -0.20 13.53
C LEU A 66 11.90 -0.82 12.46
N GLY A 67 12.02 -0.19 11.30
CA GLY A 67 12.92 -0.61 10.21
C GLY A 67 14.36 -0.69 10.64
N ASP A 68 14.84 0.30 11.40
CA ASP A 68 16.19 0.32 11.95
C ASP A 68 16.42 -0.77 13.00
N ARG A 69 15.43 -1.06 13.83
CA ARG A 69 15.55 -2.01 14.94
C ARG A 69 15.37 -3.48 14.52
N TRP A 70 14.39 -3.78 13.65
CA TRP A 70 14.02 -5.15 13.27
C TRP A 70 14.52 -5.54 11.88
N GLY A 71 15.09 -4.57 11.14
CA GLY A 71 15.59 -4.77 9.79
C GLY A 71 14.51 -4.73 8.71
N ALA A 72 14.96 -4.49 7.47
CA ALA A 72 14.08 -4.28 6.34
C ALA A 72 13.21 -5.50 6.01
N ARG A 73 13.77 -6.72 6.11
CA ARG A 73 13.05 -7.95 5.80
C ARG A 73 11.79 -8.11 6.65
N VAL A 74 11.91 -8.00 7.96
CA VAL A 74 10.80 -8.22 8.90
C VAL A 74 9.77 -7.11 8.77
N VAL A 75 10.20 -5.86 8.78
CA VAL A 75 9.28 -4.71 8.81
C VAL A 75 8.50 -4.56 7.51
N LEU A 76 9.13 -4.73 6.34
CA LEU A 76 8.39 -4.71 5.08
C LEU A 76 7.44 -5.90 4.93
N THR A 77 7.81 -7.09 5.41
CA THR A 77 6.90 -8.22 5.39
C THR A 77 5.65 -7.96 6.25
N ILE A 78 5.84 -7.51 7.48
CA ILE A 78 4.72 -7.17 8.38
C ILE A 78 3.86 -6.05 7.76
N GLY A 79 4.50 -5.01 7.23
CA GLY A 79 3.82 -3.92 6.54
C GLY A 79 2.98 -4.44 5.36
N LEU A 80 3.56 -5.24 4.45
CA LEU A 80 2.89 -5.83 3.30
C LEU A 80 1.67 -6.67 3.70
N LEU A 81 1.81 -7.53 4.71
CA LEU A 81 0.70 -8.33 5.23
C LEU A 81 -0.39 -7.44 5.83
N TRP A 82 -0.01 -6.46 6.64
CA TRP A 82 -0.91 -5.54 7.31
C TRP A 82 -1.72 -4.72 6.29
N TRP A 83 -1.05 -3.98 5.40
CA TRP A 83 -1.81 -3.13 4.48
C TRP A 83 -2.61 -3.92 3.45
N SER A 84 -2.12 -5.10 3.00
CA SER A 84 -2.90 -5.96 2.11
C SER A 84 -4.18 -6.46 2.78
N CYS A 85 -4.14 -6.78 4.08
CA CYS A 85 -5.32 -7.13 4.85
C CYS A 85 -6.32 -5.96 4.87
N PHE A 86 -5.88 -4.74 5.18
CA PHE A 86 -6.75 -3.57 5.23
C PHE A 86 -7.19 -3.10 3.84
N THR A 87 -6.43 -3.35 2.78
CA THR A 87 -6.88 -3.17 1.39
C THR A 87 -8.06 -4.09 1.09
N ALA A 88 -7.97 -5.38 1.41
CA ALA A 88 -9.09 -6.31 1.25
C ALA A 88 -10.29 -5.92 2.11
N LEU A 89 -10.06 -5.52 3.37
CA LEU A 89 -11.12 -5.07 4.27
C LEU A 89 -11.83 -3.80 3.77
N THR A 90 -11.18 -2.95 2.99
CA THR A 90 -11.85 -1.79 2.38
C THR A 90 -13.00 -2.21 1.47
N ALA A 91 -12.89 -3.35 0.78
CA ALA A 91 -13.95 -3.85 -0.10
C ALA A 91 -15.25 -4.19 0.65
N ILE A 92 -15.15 -4.61 1.91
CA ILE A 92 -16.28 -5.04 2.75
C ILE A 92 -16.56 -4.11 3.92
N ALA A 93 -15.80 -3.03 4.09
CA ALA A 93 -15.92 -2.14 5.26
C ALA A 93 -17.35 -1.60 5.43
N ALA A 94 -18.00 -1.24 4.31
CA ALA A 94 -19.35 -0.70 4.30
C ALA A 94 -20.45 -1.72 4.70
N THR A 95 -20.16 -3.02 4.68
CA THR A 95 -21.07 -4.10 5.06
C THR A 95 -20.62 -4.81 6.34
N SER A 96 -19.54 -4.35 6.95
CA SER A 96 -18.96 -4.94 8.16
C SER A 96 -19.82 -4.64 9.40
N PRO A 97 -19.71 -5.45 10.46
CA PRO A 97 -20.37 -5.16 11.75
C PRO A 97 -20.01 -3.80 12.35
N LEU A 98 -18.87 -3.23 11.97
CA LEU A 98 -18.42 -1.89 12.40
C LEU A 98 -19.40 -0.78 12.01
N VAL A 99 -20.16 -0.96 10.92
CA VAL A 99 -21.15 0.03 10.46
C VAL A 99 -22.20 0.31 11.54
N GLY A 100 -22.60 -0.70 12.31
CA GLY A 100 -23.52 -0.52 13.43
C GLY A 100 -22.99 0.39 14.55
N ALA A 101 -21.67 0.45 14.72
CA ALA A 101 -21.04 1.26 15.77
C ALA A 101 -20.63 2.66 15.30
N VAL A 102 -20.10 2.78 14.08
CA VAL A 102 -19.45 4.03 13.59
C VAL A 102 -20.01 4.55 12.26
N GLY A 103 -21.01 3.91 11.71
CA GLY A 103 -21.57 4.22 10.39
C GLY A 103 -20.65 3.81 9.23
N ILE A 104 -21.14 3.92 7.99
CA ILE A 104 -20.39 3.53 6.78
C ILE A 104 -19.11 4.36 6.62
N VAL A 105 -19.22 5.69 6.81
CA VAL A 105 -18.08 6.61 6.69
C VAL A 105 -17.02 6.29 7.73
N GLY A 106 -17.42 6.05 8.98
CA GLY A 106 -16.51 5.70 10.06
C GLY A 106 -15.80 4.37 9.83
N ALA A 107 -16.51 3.35 9.34
CA ALA A 107 -15.93 2.05 9.03
C ALA A 107 -14.89 2.15 7.90
N LEU A 108 -15.20 2.89 6.82
CA LEU A 108 -14.26 3.15 5.73
C LEU A 108 -13.05 3.96 6.20
N ALA A 109 -13.28 5.04 6.96
CA ALA A 109 -12.21 5.90 7.48
C ALA A 109 -11.28 5.13 8.41
N LEU A 110 -11.81 4.31 9.32
CA LEU A 110 -11.00 3.49 10.23
C LEU A 110 -10.15 2.49 9.45
N THR A 111 -10.74 1.80 8.48
CA THR A 111 -10.01 0.85 7.63
C THR A 111 -8.89 1.55 6.86
N ARG A 112 -9.14 2.75 6.33
CA ARG A 112 -8.14 3.55 5.61
C ARG A 112 -7.04 4.10 6.52
N PHE A 113 -7.39 4.52 7.73
CA PHE A 113 -6.42 4.94 8.74
C PHE A 113 -5.46 3.80 9.09
N LEU A 114 -5.99 2.60 9.35
CA LEU A 114 -5.19 1.41 9.67
C LEU A 114 -4.34 0.95 8.48
N LEU A 115 -4.85 1.08 7.25
CA LEU A 115 -4.08 0.85 6.03
C LEU A 115 -2.90 1.82 5.95
N GLY A 116 -3.14 3.12 6.20
CA GLY A 116 -2.10 4.15 6.22
C GLY A 116 -0.97 3.85 7.22
N ILE A 117 -1.30 3.34 8.40
CA ILE A 117 -0.31 2.88 9.39
C ILE A 117 0.60 1.79 8.80
N GLY A 118 0.02 0.79 8.14
CA GLY A 118 0.79 -0.31 7.53
C GLY A 118 1.71 0.15 6.40
N GLU A 119 1.24 1.06 5.54
CA GLU A 119 2.07 1.60 4.46
C GLU A 119 3.16 2.58 4.91
N ALA A 120 2.98 3.21 6.08
CA ALA A 120 3.93 4.20 6.60
C ALA A 120 5.35 3.66 6.77
N VAL A 121 5.49 2.36 6.99
CA VAL A 121 6.81 1.71 7.16
C VAL A 121 7.58 1.57 5.84
N ALA A 122 6.92 1.64 4.67
CA ALA A 122 7.52 1.26 3.39
C ALA A 122 8.71 2.16 2.99
N LEU A 123 8.48 3.45 2.81
CA LEU A 123 9.53 4.36 2.33
C LEU A 123 10.74 4.48 3.27
N PRO A 124 10.57 4.64 4.60
CA PRO A 124 11.72 4.63 5.50
C PRO A 124 12.53 3.33 5.43
N THR A 125 11.83 2.18 5.34
CA THR A 125 12.47 0.88 5.31
C THR A 125 13.16 0.60 3.97
N PHE A 126 12.72 1.24 2.85
CA PHE A 126 13.44 1.17 1.57
C PHE A 126 14.86 1.72 1.69
N ASN A 127 15.03 2.86 2.39
CA ASN A 127 16.35 3.42 2.66
C ASN A 127 17.23 2.44 3.44
N ARG A 128 16.67 1.77 4.43
CA ARG A 128 17.37 0.74 5.20
C ARG A 128 17.77 -0.43 4.32
N ALA A 129 16.85 -1.00 3.53
CA ALA A 129 17.13 -2.10 2.62
C ALA A 129 18.23 -1.76 1.60
N VAL A 130 18.16 -0.57 0.99
CA VAL A 130 19.19 -0.10 0.05
C VAL A 130 20.54 0.04 0.73
N THR A 131 20.59 0.51 1.98
CA THR A 131 21.81 0.65 2.75
C THR A 131 22.45 -0.70 3.10
N ASP A 132 21.64 -1.71 3.37
CA ASP A 132 22.11 -3.05 3.74
C ASP A 132 22.64 -3.83 2.52
N TRP A 133 22.08 -3.60 1.32
CA TRP A 133 22.40 -4.39 0.13
C TRP A 133 23.29 -3.69 -0.91
N LEU A 134 23.41 -2.36 -0.88
CA LEU A 134 24.17 -1.60 -1.87
C LEU A 134 25.36 -0.85 -1.27
N PRO A 135 26.48 -0.80 -2.02
CA PRO A 135 27.62 0.02 -1.64
C PRO A 135 27.25 1.51 -1.68
N ALA A 136 27.97 2.32 -0.88
CA ALA A 136 27.61 3.74 -0.69
C ALA A 136 27.46 4.56 -1.99
N HIS A 137 28.27 4.27 -3.00
CA HIS A 137 28.24 4.98 -4.29
C HIS A 137 27.04 4.61 -5.19
N GLU A 138 26.35 3.48 -4.92
CA GLU A 138 25.17 3.03 -5.66
C GLU A 138 23.84 3.31 -4.94
N ARG A 139 23.86 3.77 -3.69
CA ARG A 139 22.64 3.94 -2.87
C ARG A 139 21.67 4.95 -3.46
N GLY A 140 22.16 6.06 -4.04
CA GLY A 140 21.31 7.03 -4.68
C GLY A 140 20.54 6.46 -5.87
N LEU A 141 21.21 5.66 -6.70
CA LEU A 141 20.56 4.92 -7.79
C LEU A 141 19.56 3.89 -7.26
N GLY A 142 19.96 3.15 -6.21
CA GLY A 142 19.09 2.15 -5.58
C GLY A 142 17.78 2.73 -5.05
N ILE A 143 17.84 3.88 -4.37
CA ILE A 143 16.66 4.60 -3.89
C ILE A 143 15.82 5.13 -5.07
N GLY A 144 16.47 5.69 -6.10
CA GLY A 144 15.81 6.15 -7.31
C GLY A 144 15.01 5.05 -8.01
N ILE A 145 15.59 3.84 -8.13
CA ILE A 145 14.90 2.66 -8.69
C ILE A 145 13.73 2.25 -7.77
N ALA A 146 13.98 2.08 -6.47
CA ALA A 146 12.95 1.67 -5.54
C ALA A 146 11.73 2.61 -5.55
N ILE A 147 11.95 3.93 -5.56
CA ILE A 147 10.89 4.95 -5.59
C ILE A 147 10.30 5.10 -7.00
N GLY A 148 11.04 4.77 -8.05
CA GLY A 148 10.57 4.85 -9.44
C GLY A 148 9.29 4.05 -9.72
N GLY A 149 9.03 3.00 -8.94
CA GLY A 149 7.78 2.25 -8.96
C GLY A 149 6.53 3.08 -8.68
N ILE A 150 6.65 4.19 -7.95
CA ILE A 150 5.57 5.14 -7.68
C ILE A 150 4.95 5.66 -9.00
N GLY A 151 5.79 6.12 -9.92
CA GLY A 151 5.33 6.63 -11.21
C GLY A 151 4.63 5.57 -12.05
N VAL A 152 5.20 4.36 -12.08
CA VAL A 152 4.60 3.23 -12.80
C VAL A 152 3.26 2.83 -12.17
N GLY A 153 3.20 2.64 -10.86
CA GLY A 153 1.98 2.32 -10.13
C GLY A 153 0.88 3.35 -10.37
N SER A 154 1.22 4.65 -10.29
CA SER A 154 0.28 5.74 -10.54
C SER A 154 -0.28 5.74 -11.96
N ALA A 155 0.55 5.42 -12.96
CA ALA A 155 0.16 5.43 -14.36
C ALA A 155 -0.71 4.24 -14.76
N ILE A 156 -0.38 3.03 -14.27
CA ILE A 156 -1.09 1.81 -14.67
C ILE A 156 -2.39 1.58 -13.90
N THR A 157 -2.51 2.11 -12.69
CA THR A 157 -3.68 1.86 -11.83
C THR A 157 -4.99 2.35 -12.44
N PRO A 158 -5.13 3.59 -12.94
CA PRO A 158 -6.42 4.08 -13.43
C PRO A 158 -7.04 3.21 -14.53
N PRO A 159 -6.32 2.84 -15.63
CA PRO A 159 -6.91 2.01 -16.68
C PRO A 159 -7.23 0.59 -16.20
N ILE A 160 -6.36 -0.01 -15.39
CA ILE A 160 -6.59 -1.37 -14.86
C ILE A 160 -7.79 -1.38 -13.92
N THR A 161 -7.83 -0.46 -12.95
CA THR A 161 -8.94 -0.35 -12.00
C THR A 161 -10.25 -0.06 -12.71
N ALA A 162 -10.28 0.85 -13.70
CA ALA A 162 -11.48 1.14 -14.46
C ALA A 162 -12.00 -0.09 -15.22
N TRP A 163 -11.12 -0.87 -15.85
CA TRP A 163 -11.48 -2.12 -16.52
C TRP A 163 -12.05 -3.16 -15.54
N ILE A 164 -11.43 -3.33 -14.38
CA ILE A 164 -11.90 -4.26 -13.33
C ILE A 164 -13.29 -3.83 -12.83
N MET A 165 -13.48 -2.53 -12.57
CA MET A 165 -14.74 -2.00 -12.07
C MET A 165 -15.92 -2.26 -13.03
N VAL A 166 -15.69 -2.12 -14.33
CA VAL A 166 -16.73 -2.32 -15.35
C VAL A 166 -17.12 -3.81 -15.45
N ASN A 167 -16.15 -4.71 -15.33
CA ASN A 167 -16.39 -6.14 -15.56
C ASN A 167 -16.73 -6.92 -14.28
N TYR A 168 -16.20 -6.51 -13.12
CA TYR A 168 -16.26 -7.29 -11.87
C TYR A 168 -16.72 -6.49 -10.65
N GLY A 169 -17.01 -5.20 -10.81
CA GLY A 169 -17.37 -4.31 -9.72
C GLY A 169 -16.16 -3.73 -8.97
N TRP A 170 -16.40 -2.64 -8.22
CA TRP A 170 -15.34 -1.88 -7.56
C TRP A 170 -14.63 -2.66 -6.44
N GLN A 171 -15.30 -3.57 -5.76
CA GLN A 171 -14.71 -4.40 -4.69
C GLN A 171 -13.57 -5.28 -5.20
N SER A 172 -13.70 -5.80 -6.43
CA SER A 172 -12.71 -6.69 -7.04
C SER A 172 -11.36 -6.01 -7.24
N ALA A 173 -11.34 -4.70 -7.43
CA ALA A 173 -10.11 -3.93 -7.54
C ALA A 173 -9.28 -3.96 -6.23
N PHE A 174 -9.95 -3.90 -5.07
CA PHE A 174 -9.29 -4.01 -3.78
C PHE A 174 -8.80 -5.43 -3.49
N TYR A 175 -9.57 -6.46 -3.86
CA TYR A 175 -9.13 -7.84 -3.69
C TYR A 175 -7.92 -8.18 -4.54
N LEU A 176 -7.87 -7.69 -5.80
CA LEU A 176 -6.69 -7.87 -6.64
C LEU A 176 -5.46 -7.19 -6.07
N ALA A 177 -5.59 -5.94 -5.63
CA ALA A 177 -4.50 -5.18 -5.03
C ALA A 177 -3.98 -5.88 -3.76
N ALA A 178 -4.87 -6.34 -2.89
CA ALA A 178 -4.52 -7.13 -1.71
C ALA A 178 -3.79 -8.43 -2.05
N ALA A 179 -4.25 -9.16 -3.06
CA ALA A 179 -3.61 -10.40 -3.51
C ALA A 179 -2.18 -10.15 -4.03
N LEU A 180 -1.97 -9.06 -4.78
CA LEU A 180 -0.64 -8.65 -5.23
C LEU A 180 0.29 -8.33 -4.05
N GLY A 181 -0.20 -7.60 -3.05
CA GLY A 181 0.56 -7.28 -1.85
C GLY A 181 0.93 -8.52 -1.03
N LEU A 182 -0.02 -9.46 -0.84
CA LEU A 182 0.24 -10.73 -0.16
C LEU A 182 1.27 -11.58 -0.92
N GLY A 183 1.16 -11.68 -2.24
CA GLY A 183 2.13 -12.37 -3.08
C GLY A 183 3.53 -11.78 -2.94
N LEU A 184 3.65 -10.44 -2.96
CA LEU A 184 4.92 -9.76 -2.74
C LEU A 184 5.46 -9.95 -1.32
N ALA A 185 4.61 -10.05 -0.30
CA ALA A 185 5.06 -10.33 1.06
C ALA A 185 5.78 -11.69 1.15
N VAL A 186 5.24 -12.71 0.49
CA VAL A 186 5.85 -14.04 0.42
C VAL A 186 7.19 -13.99 -0.33
N VAL A 187 7.20 -13.38 -1.53
CA VAL A 187 8.41 -13.26 -2.34
C VAL A 187 9.49 -12.47 -1.61
N TRP A 188 9.12 -11.33 -1.00
CA TRP A 188 10.03 -10.52 -0.21
C TRP A 188 10.61 -11.31 0.97
N TRP A 189 9.79 -12.04 1.72
CA TRP A 189 10.24 -12.86 2.85
C TRP A 189 11.25 -13.93 2.45
N VAL A 190 11.09 -14.53 1.27
CA VAL A 190 11.97 -15.60 0.80
C VAL A 190 13.33 -15.07 0.33
N PHE A 191 13.35 -13.92 -0.36
CA PHE A 191 14.55 -13.45 -1.05
C PHE A 191 15.31 -12.32 -0.36
N ALA A 192 14.68 -11.55 0.56
CA ALA A 192 15.33 -10.50 1.32
C ALA A 192 15.85 -11.02 2.66
#